data_2244f035524ac3e750ffe5b6cd0fb517
#
_entry.id   2244f035524ac3e750ffe5b6cd0fb517
#
_cell.length_a   1.000
_cell.length_b   1.000
_cell.length_c   1.000
_cell.angle_alpha   90.00
_cell.angle_beta   90.00
_cell.angle_gamma   90.00
#
_symmetry.space_group_name_H-M   'P 1'
#
loop_
_entity.id
_entity.type
_entity.pdbx_description
1 polymer ?
#
loop_
_entity_poly.entity_id
_entity_poly.type
_entity_poly.pdbx_seq_one_letter_code
_entity_poly.pdbx_strand_id
1 'polypeptide(L)'
;MTPKTPRPPRPTTIVDAPRLSKHLGVDLVLASETLQYTGSFKFRAAYNVASHVKQSHIMTASSGNFGQAIAYACALFGKRCTVVMPASAPKIKVDAVREYGAEVDLVEVEKKSRLERLGELAKQFPDAYVASPYDDPLVIEGNAGLARELFALELDLDFIIAPIGGGGLTSGLVKAVEESGKKIDVLAAEPLLSNDAAQSFRAGHIVALAEESNTIADGARVLRIGDNNWKILSDGLTEVIEVTEDQIKEGVRLLFALANLKAEPTGALALGAVLAQPDRFKGQRVCCVISGGNADPALYARLVEGI
;
A
#
# COMPACT_ATOMS: atom_id res chain seq x y z
N MET A 1 -14.21 -14.50 -25.24
CA MET A 1 -14.82 -13.34 -24.54
C MET A 1 -14.31 -12.08 -25.21
N THR A 2 -15.20 -11.19 -25.67
CA THR A 2 -14.83 -9.88 -26.18
C THR A 2 -14.04 -9.13 -25.12
N PRO A 3 -12.90 -8.49 -25.47
CA PRO A 3 -12.15 -7.72 -24.51
C PRO A 3 -13.05 -6.62 -23.96
N LYS A 4 -13.39 -6.70 -22.67
CA LYS A 4 -14.08 -5.62 -21.98
C LYS A 4 -13.15 -4.43 -21.98
N THR A 5 -13.65 -3.23 -22.32
CA THR A 5 -12.90 -1.99 -22.18
C THR A 5 -12.24 -1.97 -20.80
N PRO A 6 -10.93 -1.71 -20.69
CA PRO A 6 -10.25 -1.68 -19.41
C PRO A 6 -10.96 -0.72 -18.47
N ARG A 7 -11.38 -1.21 -17.31
CA ARG A 7 -12.05 -0.38 -16.31
C ARG A 7 -10.98 0.31 -15.48
N PRO A 8 -11.03 1.66 -15.36
CA PRO A 8 -10.09 2.38 -14.51
C PRO A 8 -10.28 2.00 -13.03
N PRO A 9 -9.33 2.34 -12.16
CA PRO A 9 -9.52 2.19 -10.73
C PRO A 9 -10.85 2.81 -10.29
N ARG A 10 -11.48 2.19 -9.30
CA ARG A 10 -12.66 2.77 -8.66
C ARG A 10 -12.26 4.05 -7.95
N PRO A 11 -13.13 5.06 -7.89
CA PRO A 11 -12.90 6.19 -7.02
C PRO A 11 -12.66 5.73 -5.57
N THR A 12 -11.82 6.43 -4.85
CA THR A 12 -11.61 6.21 -3.41
C THR A 12 -12.96 6.30 -2.68
N THR A 13 -13.26 5.31 -1.85
CA THR A 13 -14.48 5.33 -1.06
C THR A 13 -14.26 6.16 0.21
N ILE A 14 -14.95 7.27 0.34
CA ILE A 14 -14.96 8.04 1.58
C ILE A 14 -15.95 7.41 2.55
N VAL A 15 -15.47 7.05 3.72
CA VAL A 15 -16.30 6.49 4.79
C VAL A 15 -16.38 7.53 5.91
N ASP A 16 -17.60 8.02 6.12
CA ASP A 16 -17.90 8.84 7.29
C ASP A 16 -18.08 7.94 8.51
N ALA A 17 -17.31 8.20 9.56
CA ALA A 17 -17.25 7.38 10.76
C ALA A 17 -17.44 8.19 12.05
N PRO A 18 -18.63 8.81 12.27
CA PRO A 18 -18.86 9.74 13.36
C PRO A 18 -18.70 9.09 14.75
N ARG A 19 -18.97 7.79 14.88
CA ARG A 19 -18.72 7.05 16.14
C ARG A 19 -17.24 6.95 16.44
N LEU A 20 -16.42 6.70 15.43
CA LEU A 20 -14.96 6.61 15.54
C LEU A 20 -14.35 7.99 15.82
N SER A 21 -14.77 9.03 15.08
CA SER A 21 -14.35 10.42 15.30
C SER A 21 -14.66 10.87 16.72
N LYS A 22 -15.86 10.61 17.23
CA LYS A 22 -16.25 10.92 18.61
C LYS A 22 -15.42 10.15 19.63
N HIS A 23 -15.14 8.86 19.36
CA HIS A 23 -14.35 8.01 20.27
C HIS A 23 -12.92 8.52 20.43
N LEU A 24 -12.31 8.98 19.34
CA LEU A 24 -10.92 9.47 19.32
C LEU A 24 -10.79 10.97 19.60
N GLY A 25 -11.90 11.73 19.51
CA GLY A 25 -11.86 13.19 19.65
C GLY A 25 -11.19 13.90 18.48
N VAL A 26 -11.20 13.29 17.29
CA VAL A 26 -10.56 13.76 16.04
C VAL A 26 -11.58 13.79 14.92
N ASP A 27 -11.60 14.83 14.08
CA ASP A 27 -12.44 14.87 12.87
C ASP A 27 -11.80 13.98 11.79
N LEU A 28 -12.29 12.74 11.67
CA LEU A 28 -11.73 11.71 10.81
C LEU A 28 -12.47 11.61 9.47
N VAL A 29 -11.70 11.61 8.40
CA VAL A 29 -12.10 11.18 7.06
C VAL A 29 -11.38 9.87 6.75
N LEU A 30 -12.11 8.78 6.47
CA LEU A 30 -11.48 7.51 6.09
C LEU A 30 -11.51 7.36 4.57
N ALA A 31 -10.34 7.45 3.93
CA ALA A 31 -10.16 7.21 2.50
C ALA A 31 -9.89 5.73 2.25
N SER A 32 -10.94 4.96 1.95
CA SER A 32 -10.87 3.51 1.86
C SER A 32 -10.57 3.02 0.45
N GLU A 33 -9.50 2.23 0.34
CA GLU A 33 -9.10 1.48 -0.86
C GLU A 33 -9.45 -0.02 -0.76
N THR A 34 -10.15 -0.42 0.30
CA THR A 34 -10.53 -1.84 0.51
C THR A 34 -11.53 -2.35 -0.53
N LEU A 35 -12.23 -1.45 -1.20
CA LEU A 35 -13.23 -1.75 -2.23
C LEU A 35 -12.68 -1.68 -3.66
N GLN A 36 -11.38 -1.47 -3.87
CA GLN A 36 -10.75 -1.60 -5.18
C GLN A 36 -10.88 -3.02 -5.72
N TYR A 37 -10.77 -3.20 -7.04
CA TYR A 37 -10.99 -4.51 -7.70
C TYR A 37 -10.19 -5.66 -7.11
N THR A 38 -9.01 -5.39 -6.55
CA THR A 38 -8.16 -6.40 -5.91
C THR A 38 -8.01 -6.15 -4.40
N GLY A 39 -8.95 -5.42 -3.79
CA GLY A 39 -9.05 -5.23 -2.36
C GLY A 39 -7.99 -4.29 -1.75
N SER A 40 -7.25 -3.52 -2.54
CA SER A 40 -6.27 -2.55 -2.04
C SER A 40 -5.91 -1.48 -3.06
N PHE A 41 -5.29 -0.38 -2.59
CA PHE A 41 -4.77 0.72 -3.40
C PHE A 41 -3.79 0.27 -4.51
N LYS A 42 -3.16 -0.89 -4.34
CA LYS A 42 -2.17 -1.40 -5.30
C LYS A 42 -2.73 -1.56 -6.72
N PHE A 43 -4.04 -1.64 -6.86
CA PHE A 43 -4.66 -1.66 -8.19
C PHE A 43 -4.47 -0.35 -8.94
N ARG A 44 -4.40 0.82 -8.27
CA ARG A 44 -4.11 2.11 -8.90
C ARG A 44 -2.74 2.10 -9.58
N ALA A 45 -1.73 1.69 -8.82
CA ALA A 45 -0.37 1.54 -9.31
C ALA A 45 -0.29 0.53 -10.47
N ALA A 46 -0.84 -0.66 -10.28
CA ALA A 46 -0.81 -1.73 -11.27
C ALA A 46 -1.53 -1.37 -12.58
N TYR A 47 -2.69 -0.72 -12.47
CA TYR A 47 -3.42 -0.21 -13.63
C TYR A 47 -2.60 0.82 -14.40
N ASN A 48 -1.98 1.76 -13.70
CA ASN A 48 -1.15 2.78 -14.33
C ASN A 48 0.05 2.16 -15.06
N VAL A 49 0.75 1.23 -14.43
CA VAL A 49 1.84 0.47 -15.07
C VAL A 49 1.33 -0.25 -16.32
N ALA A 50 0.30 -1.08 -16.20
CA ALA A 50 -0.18 -1.90 -17.31
C ALA A 50 -0.73 -1.09 -18.49
N SER A 51 -1.29 0.11 -18.22
CA SER A 51 -1.82 1.00 -19.26
C SER A 51 -0.74 1.82 -19.99
N HIS A 52 0.39 2.13 -19.35
CA HIS A 52 1.40 3.03 -19.91
C HIS A 52 2.60 2.29 -20.52
N VAL A 53 2.98 1.12 -19.99
CA VAL A 53 4.11 0.38 -20.56
C VAL A 53 3.74 -0.21 -21.93
N LYS A 54 4.67 -0.11 -22.88
CA LYS A 54 4.46 -0.64 -24.25
C LYS A 54 4.65 -2.15 -24.33
N GLN A 55 5.42 -2.71 -23.43
CA GLN A 55 5.73 -4.14 -23.37
C GLN A 55 4.46 -4.99 -23.23
N SER A 56 4.43 -6.12 -23.93
CA SER A 56 3.33 -7.10 -23.84
C SER A 56 3.48 -8.06 -22.66
N HIS A 57 4.64 -8.07 -22.00
CA HIS A 57 4.94 -8.90 -20.84
C HIS A 57 5.41 -8.02 -19.67
N ILE A 58 4.78 -8.19 -18.52
CA ILE A 58 5.15 -7.51 -17.26
C ILE A 58 5.53 -8.56 -16.23
N MET A 59 6.64 -8.34 -15.55
CA MET A 59 7.13 -9.22 -14.50
C MET A 59 7.31 -8.44 -13.19
N THR A 60 7.10 -9.10 -12.06
CA THR A 60 7.31 -8.52 -10.73
C THR A 60 7.66 -9.58 -9.69
N ALA A 61 8.23 -9.16 -8.57
CA ALA A 61 8.39 -9.98 -7.38
C ALA A 61 7.46 -9.46 -6.27
N SER A 62 6.35 -10.16 -6.01
CA SER A 62 5.40 -9.75 -4.97
C SER A 62 4.53 -10.93 -4.52
N SER A 63 4.50 -11.21 -3.23
CA SER A 63 3.61 -12.22 -2.62
C SER A 63 2.33 -11.62 -2.01
N GLY A 64 2.14 -10.30 -2.12
CA GLY A 64 1.02 -9.59 -1.50
C GLY A 64 0.10 -8.90 -2.52
N ASN A 65 -0.46 -7.79 -2.10
CA ASN A 65 -1.47 -7.02 -2.83
C ASN A 65 -1.04 -6.59 -4.23
N PHE A 66 0.26 -6.28 -4.45
CA PHE A 66 0.71 -5.86 -5.79
C PHE A 66 0.73 -7.01 -6.79
N GLY A 67 1.08 -8.23 -6.36
CA GLY A 67 1.05 -9.42 -7.22
C GLY A 67 -0.34 -9.67 -7.82
N GLN A 68 -1.38 -9.60 -6.98
CA GLN A 68 -2.78 -9.73 -7.43
C GLN A 68 -3.20 -8.56 -8.32
N ALA A 69 -2.81 -7.34 -7.94
CA ALA A 69 -3.19 -6.13 -8.67
C ALA A 69 -2.60 -6.10 -10.08
N ILE A 70 -1.31 -6.43 -10.24
CA ILE A 70 -0.66 -6.41 -11.55
C ILE A 70 -1.15 -7.56 -12.43
N ALA A 71 -1.44 -8.74 -11.85
CA ALA A 71 -2.05 -9.85 -12.57
C ALA A 71 -3.39 -9.44 -13.19
N TYR A 72 -4.28 -8.84 -12.38
CA TYR A 72 -5.57 -8.37 -12.85
C TYR A 72 -5.44 -7.23 -13.88
N ALA A 73 -4.57 -6.25 -13.61
CA ALA A 73 -4.33 -5.16 -14.56
C ALA A 73 -3.81 -5.69 -15.90
N CYS A 74 -2.83 -6.60 -15.91
CA CYS A 74 -2.34 -7.22 -17.13
C CYS A 74 -3.46 -7.95 -17.92
N ALA A 75 -4.32 -8.69 -17.22
CA ALA A 75 -5.47 -9.34 -17.85
C ALA A 75 -6.43 -8.34 -18.53
N LEU A 76 -6.67 -7.16 -17.92
CA LEU A 76 -7.49 -6.10 -18.51
C LEU A 76 -6.90 -5.55 -19.81
N PHE A 77 -5.57 -5.45 -19.91
CA PHE A 77 -4.87 -4.90 -21.07
C PHE A 77 -4.36 -5.99 -22.04
N GLY A 78 -4.72 -7.26 -21.83
CA GLY A 78 -4.29 -8.37 -22.68
C GLY A 78 -2.77 -8.62 -22.66
N LYS A 79 -2.12 -8.32 -21.55
CA LYS A 79 -0.67 -8.48 -21.36
C LYS A 79 -0.37 -9.77 -20.61
N ARG A 80 0.76 -10.40 -20.95
CA ARG A 80 1.32 -11.50 -20.16
C ARG A 80 1.82 -10.95 -18.83
N CYS A 81 1.62 -11.71 -17.75
CA CYS A 81 2.10 -11.35 -16.42
C CYS A 81 2.82 -12.54 -15.78
N THR A 82 4.01 -12.31 -15.25
CA THR A 82 4.75 -13.29 -14.43
C THR A 82 5.04 -12.70 -13.06
N VAL A 83 4.60 -13.40 -12.01
CA VAL A 83 4.78 -12.98 -10.62
C VAL A 83 5.68 -13.97 -9.90
N VAL A 84 6.85 -13.51 -9.45
CA VAL A 84 7.76 -14.31 -8.61
C VAL A 84 7.28 -14.26 -7.16
N MET A 85 7.00 -15.42 -6.58
CA MET A 85 6.50 -15.57 -5.22
C MET A 85 7.35 -16.59 -4.43
N PRO A 86 7.45 -16.48 -3.09
CA PRO A 86 8.08 -17.53 -2.28
C PRO A 86 7.33 -18.85 -2.44
N ALA A 87 8.04 -19.97 -2.47
CA ALA A 87 7.43 -21.30 -2.46
C ALA A 87 6.61 -21.54 -1.17
N SER A 88 6.97 -20.86 -0.08
CA SER A 88 6.25 -20.86 1.20
C SER A 88 5.03 -19.93 1.23
N ALA A 89 4.72 -19.22 0.13
CA ALA A 89 3.57 -18.32 0.10
C ALA A 89 2.25 -19.08 0.35
N PRO A 90 1.31 -18.54 1.16
CA PRO A 90 0.01 -19.15 1.37
C PRO A 90 -0.69 -19.45 0.04
N LYS A 91 -1.21 -20.70 -0.08
CA LYS A 91 -1.87 -21.19 -1.30
C LYS A 91 -2.95 -20.21 -1.80
N ILE A 92 -3.73 -19.62 -0.89
CA ILE A 92 -4.78 -18.67 -1.22
C ILE A 92 -4.23 -17.43 -1.95
N LYS A 93 -3.04 -16.94 -1.59
CA LYS A 93 -2.39 -15.79 -2.27
C LYS A 93 -1.87 -16.19 -3.67
N VAL A 94 -1.32 -17.39 -3.80
CA VAL A 94 -0.85 -17.95 -5.08
C VAL A 94 -2.02 -18.17 -6.04
N ASP A 95 -3.09 -18.80 -5.55
CA ASP A 95 -4.28 -19.08 -6.35
C ASP A 95 -4.96 -17.78 -6.82
N ALA A 96 -5.06 -16.77 -5.96
CA ALA A 96 -5.62 -15.47 -6.33
C ALA A 96 -4.84 -14.79 -7.49
N VAL A 97 -3.51 -14.91 -7.52
CA VAL A 97 -2.70 -14.39 -8.64
C VAL A 97 -2.97 -15.18 -9.92
N ARG A 98 -3.06 -16.52 -9.82
CA ARG A 98 -3.35 -17.41 -10.97
C ARG A 98 -4.76 -17.22 -11.52
N GLU A 99 -5.75 -17.00 -10.66
CA GLU A 99 -7.16 -16.73 -11.05
C GLU A 99 -7.29 -15.47 -11.92
N TYR A 100 -6.41 -14.49 -11.72
CA TYR A 100 -6.31 -13.31 -12.60
C TYR A 100 -5.53 -13.57 -13.91
N GLY A 101 -5.07 -14.81 -14.13
CA GLY A 101 -4.42 -15.23 -15.38
C GLY A 101 -2.92 -15.01 -15.44
N ALA A 102 -2.25 -14.69 -14.33
CA ALA A 102 -0.81 -14.56 -14.29
C ALA A 102 -0.11 -15.92 -14.11
N GLU A 103 1.09 -16.02 -14.67
CA GLU A 103 2.03 -17.09 -14.39
C GLU A 103 2.68 -16.82 -13.03
N VAL A 104 2.72 -17.83 -12.17
CA VAL A 104 3.39 -17.74 -10.86
C VAL A 104 4.67 -18.58 -10.90
N ASP A 105 5.81 -17.92 -10.75
CA ASP A 105 7.12 -18.54 -10.59
C ASP A 105 7.43 -18.63 -9.08
N LEU A 106 7.46 -19.86 -8.56
CA LEU A 106 7.70 -20.12 -7.14
C LEU A 106 9.19 -20.32 -6.90
N VAL A 107 9.75 -19.61 -5.91
CA VAL A 107 11.17 -19.67 -5.54
C VAL A 107 11.36 -20.08 -4.09
N GLU A 108 12.30 -20.99 -3.84
CA GLU A 108 12.75 -21.35 -2.49
C GLU A 108 13.69 -20.23 -1.99
N VAL A 109 13.14 -19.36 -1.12
CA VAL A 109 13.85 -18.13 -0.68
C VAL A 109 15.12 -18.39 0.11
N GLU A 110 15.27 -19.58 0.70
CA GLU A 110 16.46 -20.06 1.38
C GLU A 110 17.63 -20.31 0.41
N LYS A 111 17.34 -20.58 -0.85
CA LYS A 111 18.34 -20.84 -1.90
C LYS A 111 18.59 -19.62 -2.79
N LYS A 112 17.55 -18.84 -3.04
CA LYS A 112 17.60 -17.71 -3.97
C LYS A 112 16.52 -16.69 -3.62
N SER A 113 16.88 -15.43 -3.51
CA SER A 113 15.90 -14.36 -3.27
C SER A 113 14.93 -14.18 -4.46
N ARG A 114 13.76 -13.63 -4.18
CA ARG A 114 12.77 -13.28 -5.20
C ARG A 114 13.32 -12.31 -6.25
N LEU A 115 14.16 -11.38 -5.83
CA LEU A 115 14.76 -10.37 -6.72
C LEU A 115 15.82 -10.99 -7.63
N GLU A 116 16.66 -11.90 -7.12
CA GLU A 116 17.61 -12.65 -7.95
C GLU A 116 16.88 -13.49 -9.01
N ARG A 117 15.80 -14.19 -8.60
CA ARG A 117 14.99 -14.96 -9.55
C ARG A 117 14.34 -14.07 -10.61
N LEU A 118 13.80 -12.93 -10.22
CA LEU A 118 13.24 -11.94 -11.14
C LEU A 118 14.31 -11.42 -12.12
N GLY A 119 15.54 -11.18 -11.65
CA GLY A 119 16.68 -10.78 -12.49
C GLY A 119 17.09 -11.86 -13.51
N GLU A 120 16.99 -13.15 -13.16
CA GLU A 120 17.20 -14.25 -14.11
C GLU A 120 16.12 -14.29 -15.19
N LEU A 121 14.85 -14.13 -14.80
CA LEU A 121 13.74 -14.05 -15.74
C LEU A 121 13.87 -12.83 -16.66
N ALA A 122 14.31 -11.69 -16.15
CA ALA A 122 14.56 -10.50 -16.97
C ALA A 122 15.62 -10.73 -18.04
N LYS A 123 16.65 -11.55 -17.77
CA LYS A 123 17.63 -11.96 -18.78
C LYS A 123 17.06 -12.92 -19.83
N GLN A 124 16.10 -13.78 -19.42
CA GLN A 124 15.41 -14.71 -20.33
C GLN A 124 14.38 -14.00 -21.22
N PHE A 125 13.76 -12.93 -20.70
CA PHE A 125 12.73 -12.13 -21.35
C PHE A 125 13.15 -10.66 -21.42
N PRO A 126 14.14 -10.30 -22.24
CA PRO A 126 14.72 -8.94 -22.24
C PRO A 126 13.74 -7.85 -22.67
N ASP A 127 12.67 -8.21 -23.37
CA ASP A 127 11.62 -7.30 -23.81
C ASP A 127 10.51 -7.12 -22.74
N ALA A 128 10.58 -7.83 -21.61
CA ALA A 128 9.59 -7.68 -20.56
C ALA A 128 9.85 -6.43 -19.71
N TYR A 129 8.77 -5.83 -19.22
CA TYR A 129 8.87 -4.76 -18.24
C TYR A 129 8.95 -5.35 -16.81
N VAL A 130 9.96 -4.96 -16.06
CA VAL A 130 10.12 -5.36 -14.66
C VAL A 130 9.54 -4.26 -13.76
N ALA A 131 8.34 -4.51 -13.23
CA ALA A 131 7.65 -3.57 -12.36
C ALA A 131 8.08 -3.75 -10.90
N SER A 132 8.53 -2.68 -10.26
CA SER A 132 8.69 -2.66 -8.81
C SER A 132 7.32 -2.50 -8.13
N PRO A 133 7.04 -3.18 -7.01
CA PRO A 133 5.77 -3.03 -6.29
C PRO A 133 5.62 -1.68 -5.57
N TYR A 134 6.65 -0.85 -5.54
CA TYR A 134 6.66 0.46 -4.89
C TYR A 134 7.66 1.47 -5.48
N ASP A 135 8.84 1.05 -5.95
CA ASP A 135 9.90 1.94 -6.43
C ASP A 135 9.94 2.02 -7.96
N ASP A 136 8.92 2.61 -8.52
CA ASP A 136 8.71 2.75 -9.96
C ASP A 136 7.93 4.06 -10.20
N PRO A 137 8.39 4.95 -11.08
CA PRO A 137 7.70 6.22 -11.37
C PRO A 137 6.24 6.03 -11.79
N LEU A 138 5.91 4.96 -12.54
CA LEU A 138 4.53 4.67 -12.93
C LEU A 138 3.69 4.18 -11.75
N VAL A 139 4.30 3.49 -10.79
CA VAL A 139 3.64 3.08 -9.55
C VAL A 139 3.32 4.29 -8.68
N ILE A 140 4.29 5.21 -8.50
CA ILE A 140 4.12 6.46 -7.75
C ILE A 140 3.00 7.29 -8.39
N GLU A 141 3.04 7.50 -9.71
CA GLU A 141 2.04 8.27 -10.44
C GLU A 141 0.63 7.67 -10.32
N GLY A 142 0.49 6.34 -10.44
CA GLY A 142 -0.79 5.67 -10.25
C GLY A 142 -1.38 5.89 -8.86
N ASN A 143 -0.53 5.90 -7.83
CA ASN A 143 -0.94 6.14 -6.44
C ASN A 143 -1.30 7.62 -6.17
N ALA A 144 -0.70 8.57 -6.89
CA ALA A 144 -1.04 10.00 -6.81
C ALA A 144 -2.52 10.27 -7.13
N GLY A 145 -3.14 9.41 -7.93
CA GLY A 145 -4.57 9.47 -8.25
C GLY A 145 -5.47 9.49 -7.01
N LEU A 146 -5.08 8.82 -5.91
CA LEU A 146 -5.85 8.84 -4.67
C LEU A 146 -5.98 10.27 -4.10
N ALA A 147 -4.86 10.98 -3.95
CA ALA A 147 -4.89 12.34 -3.41
C ALA A 147 -5.62 13.32 -4.36
N ARG A 148 -5.43 13.17 -5.67
CA ARG A 148 -6.15 14.00 -6.66
C ARG A 148 -7.67 13.81 -6.55
N GLU A 149 -8.15 12.59 -6.27
CA GLU A 149 -9.57 12.32 -6.00
C GLU A 149 -10.04 12.98 -4.69
N LEU A 150 -9.24 12.93 -3.61
CA LEU A 150 -9.54 13.63 -2.37
C LEU A 150 -9.67 15.14 -2.58
N PHE A 151 -8.78 15.73 -3.40
CA PHE A 151 -8.81 17.16 -3.69
C PHE A 151 -10.04 17.57 -4.51
N ALA A 152 -10.52 16.70 -5.40
CA ALA A 152 -11.73 16.94 -6.17
C ALA A 152 -13.01 16.93 -5.31
N LEU A 153 -12.94 16.36 -4.10
CA LEU A 153 -14.05 16.39 -3.13
C LEU A 153 -14.07 17.67 -2.27
N GLU A 154 -13.11 18.58 -2.49
CA GLU A 154 -12.99 19.85 -1.76
C GLU A 154 -12.98 19.70 -0.22
N LEU A 155 -12.46 18.59 0.26
CA LEU A 155 -12.28 18.34 1.70
C LEU A 155 -11.23 19.31 2.25
N ASP A 156 -11.59 20.01 3.32
CA ASP A 156 -10.67 20.89 4.05
C ASP A 156 -9.87 20.02 5.04
N LEU A 157 -8.74 19.50 4.59
CA LEU A 157 -7.90 18.57 5.34
C LEU A 157 -6.66 19.28 5.88
N ASP A 158 -6.36 19.06 7.15
CA ASP A 158 -5.09 19.46 7.76
C ASP A 158 -4.00 18.40 7.48
N PHE A 159 -4.38 17.11 7.58
CA PHE A 159 -3.46 15.98 7.45
C PHE A 159 -3.98 14.88 6.53
N ILE A 160 -3.08 14.25 5.78
CA ILE A 160 -3.28 12.95 5.15
C ILE A 160 -2.28 11.98 5.76
N ILE A 161 -2.77 10.91 6.41
CA ILE A 161 -1.94 9.86 6.99
C ILE A 161 -2.09 8.61 6.14
N ALA A 162 -0.97 8.03 5.71
CA ALA A 162 -0.96 6.80 4.91
C ALA A 162 0.07 5.80 5.41
N PRO A 163 -0.17 4.49 5.23
CA PRO A 163 0.84 3.47 5.50
C PRO A 163 2.07 3.65 4.64
N ILE A 164 3.25 3.47 5.22
CA ILE A 164 4.51 3.37 4.50
C ILE A 164 5.14 1.99 4.68
N GLY A 165 5.57 1.41 3.58
CA GLY A 165 6.57 0.39 3.46
C GLY A 165 7.64 0.96 2.54
N GLY A 166 7.79 0.45 1.32
CA GLY A 166 8.77 0.99 0.35
C GLY A 166 8.51 2.43 -0.14
N GLY A 167 7.41 3.07 0.27
CA GLY A 167 7.16 4.50 0.04
C GLY A 167 6.25 4.84 -1.14
N GLY A 168 5.89 3.88 -2.00
CA GLY A 168 5.21 4.18 -3.28
C GLY A 168 3.82 4.83 -3.15
N LEU A 169 3.03 4.51 -2.10
CA LEU A 169 1.76 5.19 -1.83
C LEU A 169 2.01 6.61 -1.34
N THR A 170 2.81 6.73 -0.29
CA THR A 170 3.09 8.00 0.38
C THR A 170 3.76 8.99 -0.57
N SER A 171 4.71 8.53 -1.42
CA SER A 171 5.30 9.35 -2.48
C SER A 171 4.27 9.88 -3.48
N GLY A 172 3.30 9.04 -3.85
CA GLY A 172 2.20 9.47 -4.71
C GLY A 172 1.35 10.57 -4.07
N LEU A 173 1.06 10.46 -2.76
CA LEU A 173 0.31 11.48 -2.02
C LEU A 173 1.09 12.78 -1.92
N VAL A 174 2.37 12.74 -1.51
CA VAL A 174 3.26 13.91 -1.43
C VAL A 174 3.33 14.63 -2.78
N LYS A 175 3.62 13.89 -3.85
CA LYS A 175 3.67 14.43 -5.22
C LYS A 175 2.38 15.17 -5.59
N ALA A 176 1.22 14.57 -5.31
CA ALA A 176 -0.06 15.19 -5.64
C ALA A 176 -0.35 16.44 -4.79
N VAL A 177 0.05 16.47 -3.51
CA VAL A 177 -0.06 17.65 -2.64
C VAL A 177 0.79 18.78 -3.20
N GLU A 178 2.05 18.53 -3.53
CA GLU A 178 2.96 19.49 -4.13
C GLU A 178 2.41 20.07 -5.44
N GLU A 179 1.95 19.19 -6.35
CA GLU A 179 1.36 19.61 -7.63
C GLU A 179 0.10 20.48 -7.46
N SER A 180 -0.68 20.24 -6.41
CA SER A 180 -1.92 20.96 -6.15
C SER A 180 -1.72 22.35 -5.51
N GLY A 181 -0.55 22.59 -4.90
CA GLY A 181 -0.27 23.77 -4.09
C GLY A 181 -1.10 23.88 -2.80
N LYS A 182 -1.82 22.80 -2.41
CA LYS A 182 -2.58 22.77 -1.15
C LYS A 182 -1.64 22.69 0.05
N LYS A 183 -2.07 23.30 1.15
CA LYS A 183 -1.35 23.25 2.43
C LYS A 183 -1.92 22.10 3.27
N ILE A 184 -1.51 20.89 2.94
CA ILE A 184 -1.92 19.67 3.64
C ILE A 184 -0.64 18.92 4.02
N ASP A 185 -0.48 18.61 5.29
CA ASP A 185 0.64 17.82 5.76
C ASP A 185 0.44 16.33 5.46
N VAL A 186 1.40 15.71 4.77
CA VAL A 186 1.41 14.26 4.54
C VAL A 186 2.27 13.60 5.59
N LEU A 187 1.66 12.67 6.34
CA LEU A 187 2.31 11.86 7.36
C LEU A 187 2.34 10.39 6.92
N ALA A 188 3.44 9.71 7.23
CA ALA A 188 3.55 8.27 7.05
C ALA A 188 3.31 7.54 8.38
N ALA A 189 2.64 6.40 8.32
CA ALA A 189 2.45 5.49 9.44
C ALA A 189 3.21 4.19 9.18
N GLU A 190 4.16 3.85 10.04
CA GLU A 190 5.07 2.73 9.88
C GLU A 190 5.01 1.79 11.10
N PRO A 191 5.05 0.45 10.93
CA PRO A 191 5.18 -0.44 12.08
C PRO A 191 6.50 -0.21 12.82
N LEU A 192 6.47 -0.04 14.14
CA LEU A 192 7.68 0.10 14.95
C LEU A 192 8.68 -1.06 14.74
N LEU A 193 8.18 -2.28 14.48
CA LEU A 193 9.03 -3.44 14.22
C LEU A 193 9.66 -3.44 12.81
N SER A 194 9.20 -2.60 11.90
CA SER A 194 9.70 -2.48 10.51
C SER A 194 9.89 -1.01 10.18
N ASN A 195 10.78 -0.34 10.90
CA ASN A 195 10.88 1.12 10.97
C ASN A 195 12.02 1.70 10.14
N ASP A 196 12.31 1.11 8.98
CA ASP A 196 13.36 1.58 8.07
C ASP A 196 13.12 3.03 7.57
N ALA A 197 11.87 3.41 7.35
CA ALA A 197 11.54 4.76 6.94
C ALA A 197 11.82 5.76 8.07
N ALA A 198 11.35 5.51 9.29
CA ALA A 198 11.62 6.39 10.43
C ALA A 198 13.12 6.52 10.72
N GLN A 199 13.89 5.41 10.62
CA GLN A 199 15.33 5.43 10.74
C GLN A 199 15.98 6.26 9.61
N SER A 200 15.52 6.12 8.37
CA SER A 200 16.03 6.88 7.22
C SER A 200 15.80 8.38 7.39
N PHE A 201 14.61 8.79 7.84
CA PHE A 201 14.30 10.20 8.11
C PHE A 201 15.16 10.78 9.23
N ARG A 202 15.37 10.03 10.32
CA ARG A 202 16.28 10.47 11.40
C ARG A 202 17.74 10.58 10.95
N ALA A 203 18.17 9.71 10.05
CA ALA A 203 19.54 9.68 9.53
C ALA A 203 19.79 10.67 8.38
N GLY A 204 18.75 11.16 7.70
CA GLY A 204 18.86 12.00 6.51
C GLY A 204 19.34 11.25 5.25
N HIS A 205 19.32 9.92 5.28
CA HIS A 205 19.64 9.04 4.16
C HIS A 205 18.94 7.69 4.32
N ILE A 206 18.82 6.93 3.24
CA ILE A 206 18.16 5.62 3.30
C ILE A 206 18.93 4.67 4.21
N VAL A 207 18.23 4.14 5.21
CA VAL A 207 18.68 3.07 6.10
C VAL A 207 17.98 1.78 5.68
N ALA A 208 18.71 0.67 5.61
CA ALA A 208 18.15 -0.64 5.34
C ALA A 208 18.17 -1.51 6.60
N LEU A 209 17.08 -2.25 6.84
CA LEU A 209 17.04 -3.30 7.86
C LEU A 209 17.84 -4.52 7.40
N ALA A 210 18.44 -5.23 8.35
CA ALA A 210 19.22 -6.43 8.06
C ALA A 210 18.34 -7.61 7.59
N GLU A 211 17.11 -7.68 8.08
CA GLU A 211 16.14 -8.76 7.80
C GLU A 211 14.70 -8.25 7.83
N GLU A 212 13.79 -9.02 7.20
CA GLU A 212 12.35 -8.72 7.24
C GLU A 212 11.82 -8.89 8.68
N SER A 213 11.00 -7.95 9.12
CA SER A 213 10.43 -7.94 10.47
C SER A 213 9.25 -8.90 10.64
N ASN A 214 8.87 -9.13 11.90
CA ASN A 214 7.72 -9.98 12.26
C ASN A 214 6.43 -9.17 12.53
N THR A 215 6.34 -7.91 12.07
CA THR A 215 5.10 -7.14 12.22
C THR A 215 3.90 -7.85 11.59
N ILE A 216 2.70 -7.71 12.20
CA ILE A 216 1.45 -8.19 11.59
C ILE A 216 1.06 -7.40 10.33
N ALA A 217 1.58 -6.20 10.14
CA ALA A 217 1.35 -5.35 8.97
C ALA A 217 2.22 -5.81 7.78
N ASP A 218 1.93 -6.99 7.23
CA ASP A 218 2.75 -7.68 6.22
C ASP A 218 2.96 -6.88 4.92
N GLY A 219 2.04 -6.00 4.57
CA GLY A 219 2.17 -5.09 3.41
C GLY A 219 3.21 -3.99 3.59
N ALA A 220 3.68 -3.76 4.83
CA ALA A 220 4.74 -2.80 5.16
C ALA A 220 6.11 -3.48 5.45
N ARG A 221 6.19 -4.82 5.36
CA ARG A 221 7.45 -5.57 5.53
C ARG A 221 8.36 -5.35 4.33
N VAL A 222 9.21 -4.37 4.41
CA VAL A 222 10.27 -4.10 3.42
C VAL A 222 11.58 -3.89 4.15
N LEU A 223 12.69 -4.01 3.43
CA LEU A 223 14.01 -3.79 4.02
C LEU A 223 14.43 -2.33 3.96
N ARG A 224 13.87 -1.56 3.03
CA ARG A 224 14.22 -0.14 2.85
C ARG A 224 13.21 0.60 1.99
N ILE A 225 13.19 1.92 2.11
CA ILE A 225 12.51 2.82 1.16
C ILE A 225 13.16 2.70 -0.23
N GLY A 226 12.37 2.84 -1.29
CA GLY A 226 12.85 2.92 -2.67
C GLY A 226 13.61 4.21 -2.97
N ASP A 227 14.58 4.15 -3.90
CA ASP A 227 15.42 5.30 -4.25
C ASP A 227 14.63 6.43 -4.91
N ASN A 228 13.64 6.10 -5.75
CA ASN A 228 12.75 7.10 -6.35
C ASN A 228 11.79 7.69 -5.31
N ASN A 229 11.33 6.85 -4.38
CA ASN A 229 10.47 7.29 -3.28
C ASN A 229 11.21 8.23 -2.35
N TRP A 230 12.45 7.91 -1.97
CA TRP A 230 13.26 8.75 -1.10
C TRP A 230 13.43 10.17 -1.64
N LYS A 231 13.68 10.33 -2.95
CA LYS A 231 13.81 11.64 -3.60
C LYS A 231 12.59 12.55 -3.44
N ILE A 232 11.41 11.96 -3.29
CA ILE A 232 10.16 12.69 -3.10
C ILE A 232 9.90 12.89 -1.61
N LEU A 233 10.10 11.82 -0.83
CA LEU A 233 9.73 11.80 0.58
C LEU A 233 10.67 12.63 1.45
N SER A 234 11.98 12.65 1.15
CA SER A 234 12.98 13.39 1.94
C SER A 234 12.68 14.87 2.08
N ASP A 235 12.04 15.45 1.08
CA ASP A 235 11.72 16.89 1.04
C ASP A 235 10.24 17.18 1.34
N GLY A 236 9.33 16.29 0.93
CA GLY A 236 7.90 16.59 0.95
C GLY A 236 7.08 15.87 2.04
N LEU A 237 7.62 14.85 2.72
CA LEU A 237 6.94 14.19 3.81
C LEU A 237 7.17 14.92 5.13
N THR A 238 6.10 15.21 5.87
CA THR A 238 6.22 15.95 7.14
C THR A 238 6.85 15.11 8.25
N GLU A 239 6.43 13.84 8.40
CA GLU A 239 6.92 12.95 9.46
C GLU A 239 6.59 11.49 9.17
N VAL A 240 7.37 10.57 9.79
CA VAL A 240 7.06 9.14 9.90
C VAL A 240 6.68 8.84 11.35
N ILE A 241 5.44 8.40 11.58
CA ILE A 241 4.93 8.00 12.89
C ILE A 241 5.07 6.49 13.05
N GLU A 242 5.85 6.08 14.04
CA GLU A 242 6.02 4.67 14.37
C GLU A 242 4.82 4.14 15.18
N VAL A 243 4.25 3.02 14.75
CA VAL A 243 3.02 2.43 15.29
C VAL A 243 3.34 1.06 15.89
N THR A 244 3.00 0.85 17.15
CA THR A 244 3.20 -0.45 17.81
C THR A 244 2.20 -1.50 17.31
N GLU A 245 2.54 -2.79 17.50
CA GLU A 245 1.64 -3.90 17.15
C GLU A 245 0.27 -3.79 17.83
N ASP A 246 0.23 -3.33 19.09
CA ASP A 246 -1.03 -3.16 19.82
C ASP A 246 -1.88 -2.01 19.26
N GLN A 247 -1.25 -0.92 18.82
CA GLN A 247 -1.95 0.17 18.13
C GLN A 247 -2.48 -0.28 16.75
N ILE A 248 -1.74 -1.14 16.03
CA ILE A 248 -2.22 -1.73 14.78
C ILE A 248 -3.44 -2.61 15.03
N LYS A 249 -3.39 -3.51 16.02
CA LYS A 249 -4.51 -4.37 16.42
C LYS A 249 -5.73 -3.56 16.83
N GLU A 250 -5.51 -2.53 17.67
CA GLU A 250 -6.60 -1.63 18.08
C GLU A 250 -7.19 -0.88 16.88
N GLY A 251 -6.36 -0.41 15.94
CA GLY A 251 -6.82 0.21 14.70
C GLY A 251 -7.75 -0.70 13.90
N VAL A 252 -7.39 -2.00 13.74
CA VAL A 252 -8.24 -2.99 13.06
C VAL A 252 -9.59 -3.15 13.78
N ARG A 253 -9.58 -3.29 15.12
CA ARG A 253 -10.81 -3.41 15.94
C ARG A 253 -11.72 -2.20 15.83
N LEU A 254 -11.16 -1.01 15.93
CA LEU A 254 -11.92 0.23 15.87
C LEU A 254 -12.55 0.45 14.48
N LEU A 255 -11.79 0.17 13.39
CA LEU A 255 -12.32 0.22 12.04
C LEU A 255 -13.51 -0.74 11.86
N PHE A 256 -13.40 -1.96 12.37
CA PHE A 256 -14.48 -2.93 12.35
C PHE A 256 -15.68 -2.47 13.17
N ALA A 257 -15.46 -2.14 14.46
CA ALA A 257 -16.54 -1.92 15.42
C ALA A 257 -17.25 -0.56 15.26
N LEU A 258 -16.52 0.48 14.87
CA LEU A 258 -17.02 1.86 14.86
C LEU A 258 -17.18 2.47 13.47
N ALA A 259 -16.53 1.90 12.44
CA ALA A 259 -16.62 2.35 11.05
C ALA A 259 -17.24 1.32 10.10
N ASN A 260 -17.58 0.09 10.56
CA ASN A 260 -18.03 -1.03 9.73
C ASN A 260 -17.10 -1.32 8.54
N LEU A 261 -15.80 -1.14 8.73
CA LEU A 261 -14.81 -1.24 7.68
C LEU A 261 -13.82 -2.38 7.97
N LYS A 262 -13.78 -3.35 7.04
CA LYS A 262 -12.78 -4.41 7.09
C LYS A 262 -11.46 -3.91 6.52
N ALA A 263 -10.44 -3.80 7.37
CA ALA A 263 -9.07 -3.46 6.97
C ALA A 263 -8.09 -4.57 7.34
N GLU A 264 -7.10 -4.83 6.50
CA GLU A 264 -5.93 -5.62 6.87
C GLU A 264 -5.03 -4.81 7.84
N PRO A 265 -4.14 -5.45 8.63
CA PRO A 265 -3.29 -4.74 9.57
C PRO A 265 -2.52 -3.55 8.97
N THR A 266 -1.94 -3.72 7.78
CA THR A 266 -1.29 -2.62 7.05
C THR A 266 -2.27 -1.49 6.72
N GLY A 267 -3.52 -1.83 6.38
CA GLY A 267 -4.57 -0.84 6.11
C GLY A 267 -4.99 -0.04 7.35
N ALA A 268 -4.74 -0.56 8.55
CA ALA A 268 -5.08 0.10 9.80
C ALA A 268 -3.96 1.03 10.34
N LEU A 269 -2.75 1.02 9.74
CA LEU A 269 -1.60 1.81 10.20
C LEU A 269 -1.91 3.30 10.32
N ALA A 270 -2.63 3.89 9.36
CA ALA A 270 -2.97 5.30 9.42
C ALA A 270 -3.80 5.66 10.66
N LEU A 271 -4.75 4.81 11.03
CA LEU A 271 -5.50 4.97 12.28
C LEU A 271 -4.61 4.68 13.50
N GLY A 272 -3.69 3.71 13.40
CA GLY A 272 -2.68 3.43 14.41
C GLY A 272 -1.81 4.64 14.73
N ALA A 273 -1.46 5.46 13.73
CA ALA A 273 -0.72 6.70 13.94
C ALA A 273 -1.54 7.75 14.73
N VAL A 274 -2.85 7.83 14.50
CA VAL A 274 -3.74 8.67 15.32
C VAL A 274 -3.76 8.18 16.77
N LEU A 275 -3.79 6.86 16.99
CA LEU A 275 -3.71 6.26 18.32
C LEU A 275 -2.35 6.48 18.99
N ALA A 276 -1.26 6.57 18.22
CA ALA A 276 0.08 6.83 18.76
C ALA A 276 0.27 8.28 19.23
N GLN A 277 -0.40 9.23 18.58
CA GLN A 277 -0.24 10.67 18.87
C GLN A 277 -1.61 11.39 18.99
N PRO A 278 -2.50 10.95 19.90
CA PRO A 278 -3.89 11.43 19.92
C PRO A 278 -4.02 12.95 20.17
N ASP A 279 -3.13 13.53 20.98
CA ASP A 279 -3.20 14.97 21.31
C ASP A 279 -2.83 15.86 20.11
N ARG A 280 -2.01 15.38 19.20
CA ARG A 280 -1.60 16.09 17.98
C ARG A 280 -2.78 16.39 17.06
N PHE A 281 -3.72 15.48 16.97
CA PHE A 281 -4.81 15.54 16.00
C PHE A 281 -6.12 16.13 16.55
N LYS A 282 -6.14 16.53 17.84
CA LYS A 282 -7.32 17.18 18.43
C LYS A 282 -7.65 18.49 17.72
N GLY A 283 -8.91 18.59 17.28
CA GLY A 283 -9.40 19.78 16.55
C GLY A 283 -8.89 19.89 15.12
N GLN A 284 -8.18 18.87 14.61
CA GLN A 284 -7.69 18.80 13.24
C GLN A 284 -8.58 17.88 12.41
N ARG A 285 -8.66 18.15 11.11
CA ARG A 285 -9.33 17.28 10.15
C ARG A 285 -8.35 16.35 9.46
N VAL A 286 -8.41 15.07 9.80
CA VAL A 286 -7.41 14.06 9.44
C VAL A 286 -7.99 13.04 8.47
N CYS A 287 -7.39 12.92 7.29
CA CYS A 287 -7.69 11.84 6.36
C CYS A 287 -6.79 10.64 6.64
N CYS A 288 -7.36 9.54 7.11
CA CYS A 288 -6.68 8.26 7.23
C CYS A 288 -6.88 7.42 5.97
N VAL A 289 -5.80 7.08 5.27
CA VAL A 289 -5.86 6.18 4.11
C VAL A 289 -5.91 4.72 4.59
N ILE A 290 -7.06 4.08 4.41
CA ILE A 290 -7.26 2.66 4.69
C ILE A 290 -6.88 1.87 3.44
N SER A 291 -5.63 1.49 3.36
CA SER A 291 -4.95 1.10 2.12
C SER A 291 -5.38 -0.23 1.52
N GLY A 292 -5.97 -1.14 2.31
CA GLY A 292 -6.44 -2.44 1.83
C GLY A 292 -7.18 -3.27 2.88
N GLY A 293 -7.87 -4.30 2.40
CA GLY A 293 -8.72 -5.18 3.20
C GLY A 293 -8.43 -6.68 3.03
N ASN A 294 -7.30 -7.06 2.42
CA ASN A 294 -6.94 -8.45 2.12
C ASN A 294 -6.31 -9.17 3.34
N ALA A 295 -7.05 -9.21 4.44
CA ALA A 295 -6.60 -9.86 5.66
C ALA A 295 -6.76 -11.38 5.60
N ASP A 296 -5.83 -12.11 6.21
CA ASP A 296 -6.02 -13.53 6.51
C ASP A 296 -7.23 -13.71 7.43
N PRO A 297 -8.19 -14.58 7.09
CA PRO A 297 -9.44 -14.71 7.85
C PRO A 297 -9.23 -15.12 9.32
N ALA A 298 -8.29 -16.02 9.61
CA ALA A 298 -8.03 -16.49 10.95
C ALA A 298 -7.34 -15.41 11.80
N LEU A 299 -6.37 -14.70 11.22
CA LEU A 299 -5.74 -13.55 11.86
C LEU A 299 -6.79 -12.47 12.13
N TYR A 300 -7.60 -12.12 11.12
CA TYR A 300 -8.60 -11.06 11.24
C TYR A 300 -9.62 -11.37 12.35
N ALA A 301 -10.11 -12.60 12.44
CA ALA A 301 -11.03 -13.02 13.50
C ALA A 301 -10.42 -12.77 14.89
N ARG A 302 -9.18 -13.25 15.13
CA ARG A 302 -8.48 -13.02 16.42
C ARG A 302 -8.33 -11.53 16.72
N LEU A 303 -7.96 -10.71 15.74
CA LEU A 303 -7.78 -9.28 15.93
C LEU A 303 -9.09 -8.58 16.32
N VAL A 304 -10.21 -8.96 15.71
CA VAL A 304 -11.53 -8.38 16.00
C VAL A 304 -12.04 -8.84 17.38
N GLU A 305 -11.79 -10.09 17.75
CA GLU A 305 -12.16 -10.66 19.05
C GLU A 305 -11.27 -10.15 20.20
N GLY A 306 -10.12 -9.56 19.87
CA GLY A 306 -9.18 -9.05 20.88
C GLY A 306 -8.31 -10.12 21.54
N ILE A 307 -8.06 -11.23 20.82
CA ILE A 307 -7.27 -12.39 21.27
C ILE A 307 -5.93 -12.44 20.51
#